data_7a5568fffcb44994fa6e92fb8783a5bb
#
_entry.id   7a5568fffcb44994fa6e92fb8783a5bb
#
_cell.length_a   1.000
_cell.length_b   1.000
_cell.length_c   1.000
_cell.angle_alpha   90.00
_cell.angle_beta   90.00
_cell.angle_gamma   90.00
#
_symmetry.space_group_name_H-M   'P 1'
#
loop_
_entity.id
_entity.type
_entity.pdbx_description
1 polymer ?
#
loop_
_entity_poly.entity_id
_entity_poly.type
_entity_poly.pdbx_seq_one_letter_code
_entity_poly.pdbx_strand_id
1 'polypeptide(L)'
;MTNPLRKLHQLGQSVWLDNLSRDLLKSGELKKLIDEDHISGVTSNPTILEKAIKSQKSYDPDIHVLVDRGLKIPEIYEAIVISDVREASDMLRRTYDDSQGTDGYVSLEVSPQLAYDKDATVEQARRLFAAIDRPNVMIKVPGTRPGMEAVSDLIASGVNVNVTLIFSLEQTMAAAQAYAEGLHKWTLSGGDASKPASVASIFVSRIDTVIDQLLTDMTNHNAQLESKGLLGKTAVANAQIAYAIHTEFFQGKHFGALKAKGAHPQRIVWGSTSTKNPAYSDIYYIENLVGAGTINTMPPATLNAYRDHGNPTIVLGQNTDSARELLDRLETLGIDMVATMDRLLEEGLKAFADSYESLMQEISNKRIRLIRGWGHRSASLGAFQKTLDSTLELLDKEDLSPRIWNGDTSVWSDDPAASKEISQRLGWLNIVDAVTNETSKLKEFSADVAAEGFSSAVLLGMGGSSLAAEVFRHCLGVQHGFLDVKVLDTTVADTVLRIEKGLDLNRSLFIVASKSGGTIEVASLYKYFRKKMEDLVKEGMEGYFG
;
A
#
# COMPACT_ATOMS: atom_id res chain seq x y z
N MET A 1 -37.57 10.52 15.43
CA MET A 1 -37.18 9.10 15.22
C MET A 1 -35.93 8.83 16.03
N THR A 2 -35.84 7.69 16.69
CA THR A 2 -34.60 7.31 17.41
C THR A 2 -33.51 6.96 16.38
N ASN A 3 -32.32 7.52 16.56
CA ASN A 3 -31.17 7.28 15.70
C ASN A 3 -30.84 5.77 15.59
N PRO A 4 -30.89 5.14 14.41
CA PRO A 4 -30.63 3.71 14.23
C PRO A 4 -29.27 3.24 14.75
N LEU A 5 -28.23 4.07 14.66
CA LEU A 5 -26.87 3.76 15.16
C LEU A 5 -26.89 3.61 16.70
N ARG A 6 -27.60 4.48 17.41
CA ARG A 6 -27.78 4.35 18.86
C ARG A 6 -28.57 3.08 19.23
N LYS A 7 -29.52 2.68 18.39
CA LYS A 7 -30.28 1.46 18.62
C LYS A 7 -29.39 0.21 18.46
N LEU A 8 -28.42 0.18 17.54
CA LEU A 8 -27.43 -0.90 17.48
C LEU A 8 -26.69 -1.06 18.80
N HIS A 9 -26.23 0.06 19.37
CA HIS A 9 -25.55 0.04 20.66
C HIS A 9 -26.46 -0.53 21.78
N GLN A 10 -27.74 -0.15 21.82
CA GLN A 10 -28.69 -0.70 22.78
C GLN A 10 -28.93 -2.21 22.60
N LEU A 11 -28.76 -2.75 21.39
CA LEU A 11 -28.83 -4.18 21.09
C LEU A 11 -27.48 -4.90 21.35
N GLY A 12 -26.49 -4.21 21.89
CA GLY A 12 -25.19 -4.77 22.25
C GLY A 12 -24.17 -4.86 21.10
N GLN A 13 -24.43 -4.20 19.97
CA GLN A 13 -23.46 -4.08 18.87
C GLN A 13 -22.86 -2.67 18.84
N SER A 14 -21.55 -2.58 18.93
CA SER A 14 -20.81 -1.32 18.79
C SER A 14 -20.71 -0.89 17.34
N VAL A 15 -20.66 0.43 17.11
CA VAL A 15 -20.42 0.99 15.78
C VAL A 15 -19.08 1.69 15.78
N TRP A 16 -18.18 1.23 14.91
CA TRP A 16 -16.90 1.87 14.66
C TRP A 16 -16.91 2.56 13.29
N LEU A 17 -16.14 3.61 13.15
CA LEU A 17 -15.96 4.32 11.89
C LEU A 17 -14.77 3.74 11.11
N ASP A 18 -14.98 3.28 9.89
CA ASP A 18 -13.92 2.82 8.99
C ASP A 18 -13.38 4.00 8.17
N ASN A 19 -12.79 4.95 8.86
CA ASN A 19 -12.16 6.15 8.30
C ASN A 19 -11.27 6.83 9.34
N LEU A 20 -10.08 7.26 8.92
CA LEU A 20 -9.19 8.10 9.71
C LEU A 20 -8.51 9.11 8.79
N SER A 21 -8.65 10.39 9.10
CA SER A 21 -7.97 11.44 8.34
C SER A 21 -7.78 12.68 9.18
N ARG A 22 -6.81 13.51 8.82
CA ARG A 22 -6.52 14.78 9.51
C ARG A 22 -7.73 15.72 9.49
N ASP A 23 -8.43 15.80 8.36
CA ASP A 23 -9.61 16.67 8.24
C ASP A 23 -10.75 16.20 9.15
N LEU A 24 -10.98 14.89 9.25
CA LEU A 24 -11.96 14.31 10.17
C LEU A 24 -11.70 14.71 11.63
N LEU A 25 -10.41 14.70 12.03
CA LEU A 25 -10.00 15.08 13.39
C LEU A 25 -10.12 16.59 13.63
N LYS A 26 -9.62 17.40 12.71
CA LYS A 26 -9.55 18.86 12.86
C LYS A 26 -10.89 19.58 12.68
N SER A 27 -11.81 19.03 11.88
CA SER A 27 -13.15 19.60 11.70
C SER A 27 -14.08 19.43 12.91
N GLY A 28 -13.71 18.56 13.85
CA GLY A 28 -14.58 18.17 14.95
C GLY A 28 -15.66 17.15 14.57
N GLU A 29 -15.65 16.64 13.33
CA GLU A 29 -16.64 15.67 12.85
C GLU A 29 -16.57 14.37 13.63
N LEU A 30 -15.37 13.83 13.93
CA LEU A 30 -15.23 12.64 14.76
C LEU A 30 -15.87 12.84 16.13
N LYS A 31 -15.63 14.00 16.77
CA LYS A 31 -16.24 14.32 18.06
C LYS A 31 -17.78 14.32 17.98
N LYS A 32 -18.33 14.93 16.94
CA LYS A 32 -19.77 14.93 16.68
C LYS A 32 -20.34 13.52 16.54
N LEU A 33 -19.66 12.67 15.76
CA LEU A 33 -20.06 11.25 15.59
C LEU A 33 -20.04 10.47 16.91
N ILE A 34 -19.05 10.71 17.76
CA ILE A 34 -18.99 10.11 19.10
C ILE A 34 -20.17 10.58 19.97
N ASP A 35 -20.43 11.88 20.02
CA ASP A 35 -21.42 12.47 20.90
C ASP A 35 -22.86 12.20 20.41
N GLU A 36 -23.13 12.27 19.11
CA GLU A 36 -24.48 12.18 18.53
C GLU A 36 -24.87 10.75 18.10
N ASP A 37 -23.92 9.97 17.55
CA ASP A 37 -24.17 8.67 16.93
C ASP A 37 -23.65 7.48 17.77
N HIS A 38 -22.99 7.75 18.91
CA HIS A 38 -22.31 6.74 19.73
C HIS A 38 -21.26 5.92 18.97
N ILE A 39 -20.51 6.58 18.04
CA ILE A 39 -19.35 5.93 17.46
C ILE A 39 -18.34 5.66 18.58
N SER A 40 -17.99 4.40 18.74
CA SER A 40 -17.19 3.93 19.86
C SER A 40 -15.81 3.38 19.46
N GLY A 41 -15.41 3.55 18.21
CA GLY A 41 -14.08 3.19 17.74
C GLY A 41 -13.81 3.66 16.32
N VAL A 42 -12.54 3.52 15.91
CA VAL A 42 -12.06 3.90 14.59
C VAL A 42 -11.15 2.81 14.04
N THR A 43 -11.38 2.43 12.80
CA THR A 43 -10.45 1.57 12.04
C THR A 43 -9.81 2.36 10.90
N SER A 44 -8.54 2.07 10.64
CA SER A 44 -7.81 2.54 9.48
C SER A 44 -7.18 1.36 8.73
N ASN A 45 -6.78 1.60 7.51
CA ASN A 45 -6.02 0.68 6.68
C ASN A 45 -5.21 1.49 5.64
N PRO A 46 -4.24 0.88 4.93
CA PRO A 46 -3.42 1.59 3.95
C PRO A 46 -4.21 2.37 2.91
N THR A 47 -5.32 1.82 2.41
CA THR A 47 -6.17 2.47 1.39
C THR A 47 -6.87 3.74 1.92
N ILE A 48 -7.32 3.73 3.17
CA ILE A 48 -7.93 4.91 3.81
C ILE A 48 -6.89 6.01 3.97
N LEU A 49 -5.70 5.66 4.47
CA LEU A 49 -4.61 6.61 4.69
C LEU A 49 -4.05 7.16 3.38
N GLU A 50 -3.93 6.34 2.33
CA GLU A 50 -3.56 6.77 0.99
C GLU A 50 -4.50 7.86 0.48
N LYS A 51 -5.80 7.59 0.48
CA LYS A 51 -6.83 8.54 0.04
C LYS A 51 -6.78 9.84 0.84
N ALA A 52 -6.65 9.75 2.16
CA ALA A 52 -6.59 10.90 3.03
C ALA A 52 -5.34 11.77 2.74
N ILE A 53 -4.15 11.18 2.72
CA ILE A 53 -2.89 11.91 2.51
C ILE A 53 -2.82 12.48 1.09
N LYS A 54 -3.32 11.75 0.09
CA LYS A 54 -3.37 12.21 -1.31
C LYS A 54 -4.27 13.43 -1.49
N SER A 55 -5.48 13.41 -0.92
CA SER A 55 -6.51 14.40 -1.19
C SER A 55 -6.46 15.63 -0.26
N GLN A 56 -5.87 15.52 0.93
CA GLN A 56 -5.93 16.56 1.96
C GLN A 56 -4.64 17.36 2.07
N LYS A 57 -4.75 18.69 1.97
CA LYS A 57 -3.64 19.62 2.15
C LYS A 57 -3.25 19.80 3.62
N SER A 58 -4.10 19.40 4.56
CA SER A 58 -3.86 19.47 6.00
C SER A 58 -2.64 18.66 6.49
N TYR A 59 -2.16 17.73 5.67
CA TYR A 59 -0.93 16.99 5.92
C TYR A 59 0.35 17.71 5.49
N ASP A 60 0.26 18.67 4.57
CA ASP A 60 1.43 19.31 3.95
C ASP A 60 2.35 20.03 4.94
N PRO A 61 1.81 20.78 5.94
CA PRO A 61 2.67 21.46 6.93
C PRO A 61 3.52 20.49 7.75
N ASP A 62 2.94 19.38 8.19
CA ASP A 62 3.67 18.38 9.00
C ASP A 62 4.68 17.64 8.15
N ILE A 63 4.33 17.26 6.91
CA ILE A 63 5.27 16.66 5.95
C ILE A 63 6.47 17.60 5.74
N HIS A 64 6.23 18.91 5.57
CA HIS A 64 7.28 19.90 5.42
C HIS A 64 8.25 19.89 6.62
N VAL A 65 7.73 19.97 7.83
CA VAL A 65 8.55 19.95 9.06
C VAL A 65 9.37 18.66 9.17
N LEU A 66 8.78 17.52 8.82
CA LEU A 66 9.47 16.22 8.88
C LEU A 66 10.54 16.09 7.80
N VAL A 67 10.29 16.64 6.60
CA VAL A 67 11.26 16.73 5.50
C VAL A 67 12.44 17.61 5.91
N ASP A 68 12.20 18.77 6.51
CA ASP A 68 13.26 19.68 6.98
C ASP A 68 14.14 19.04 8.07
N ARG A 69 13.58 18.11 8.85
CA ARG A 69 14.33 17.31 9.82
C ARG A 69 15.11 16.15 9.19
N GLY A 70 15.02 15.96 7.88
CA GLY A 70 15.76 14.93 7.15
C GLY A 70 15.20 13.50 7.24
N LEU A 71 13.94 13.33 7.65
CA LEU A 71 13.33 12.02 7.78
C LEU A 71 13.14 11.36 6.41
N LYS A 72 13.27 10.01 6.40
CA LYS A 72 12.98 9.18 5.22
C LYS A 72 11.47 9.00 5.05
N ILE A 73 11.03 8.59 3.87
CA ILE A 73 9.60 8.44 3.54
C ILE A 73 8.84 7.55 4.54
N PRO A 74 9.32 6.34 4.91
CA PRO A 74 8.64 5.52 5.91
C PRO A 74 8.56 6.18 7.29
N GLU A 75 9.58 6.93 7.69
CA GLU A 75 9.61 7.67 8.96
C GLU A 75 8.60 8.84 8.97
N ILE A 76 8.46 9.53 7.83
CA ILE A 76 7.45 10.59 7.64
C ILE A 76 6.05 9.98 7.75
N TYR A 77 5.79 8.88 7.05
CA TYR A 77 4.52 8.16 7.12
C TYR A 77 4.17 7.81 8.57
N GLU A 78 5.07 7.12 9.26
CA GLU A 78 4.82 6.69 10.64
C GLU A 78 4.58 7.87 11.58
N ALA A 79 5.36 8.95 11.47
CA ALA A 79 5.18 10.13 12.30
C ALA A 79 3.79 10.76 12.13
N ILE A 80 3.30 10.85 10.88
CA ILE A 80 1.97 11.38 10.56
C ILE A 80 0.89 10.49 11.15
N VAL A 81 0.96 9.19 10.87
CA VAL A 81 -0.10 8.24 11.25
C VAL A 81 -0.14 8.05 12.76
N ILE A 82 1.01 7.99 13.44
CA ILE A 82 1.09 7.96 14.89
C ILE A 82 0.42 9.20 15.51
N SER A 83 0.63 10.38 14.93
CA SER A 83 -0.01 11.63 15.38
C SER A 83 -1.54 11.54 15.26
N ASP A 84 -2.06 11.10 14.10
CA ASP A 84 -3.49 11.01 13.86
C ASP A 84 -4.17 9.95 14.73
N VAL A 85 -3.52 8.78 14.88
CA VAL A 85 -4.02 7.70 15.77
C VAL A 85 -4.04 8.15 17.22
N ARG A 86 -3.02 8.87 17.67
CA ARG A 86 -2.97 9.41 19.02
C ARG A 86 -4.10 10.41 19.29
N GLU A 87 -4.33 11.35 18.36
CA GLU A 87 -5.40 12.33 18.46
C GLU A 87 -6.79 11.66 18.47
N ALA A 88 -7.02 10.68 17.59
CA ALA A 88 -8.26 9.90 17.59
C ALA A 88 -8.45 9.11 18.89
N SER A 89 -7.37 8.53 19.42
CA SER A 89 -7.40 7.79 20.69
C SER A 89 -7.74 8.69 21.87
N ASP A 90 -7.21 9.92 21.88
CA ASP A 90 -7.53 10.92 22.91
C ASP A 90 -9.00 11.34 22.84
N MET A 91 -9.59 11.48 21.64
CA MET A 91 -11.02 11.76 21.47
C MET A 91 -11.91 10.62 21.96
N LEU A 92 -11.49 9.37 21.80
CA LEU A 92 -12.22 8.17 22.23
C LEU A 92 -11.90 7.74 23.67
N ARG A 93 -11.00 8.44 24.34
CA ARG A 93 -10.51 8.06 25.68
C ARG A 93 -11.64 7.93 26.69
N ARG A 94 -12.61 8.83 26.69
CA ARG A 94 -13.76 8.73 27.58
C ARG A 94 -14.59 7.49 27.32
N THR A 95 -14.84 7.15 26.06
CA THR A 95 -15.57 5.91 25.69
C THR A 95 -14.84 4.67 26.20
N TYR A 96 -13.50 4.65 26.09
CA TYR A 96 -12.67 3.58 26.61
C TYR A 96 -12.76 3.45 28.14
N ASP A 97 -12.63 4.55 28.85
CA ASP A 97 -12.67 4.55 30.32
C ASP A 97 -14.06 4.18 30.83
N ASP A 98 -15.14 4.75 30.27
CA ASP A 98 -16.54 4.47 30.64
C ASP A 98 -16.92 3.01 30.34
N SER A 99 -16.37 2.41 29.28
CA SER A 99 -16.57 0.99 28.92
C SER A 99 -15.64 0.02 29.66
N GLN A 100 -14.79 0.52 30.55
CA GLN A 100 -13.77 -0.28 31.27
C GLN A 100 -12.87 -1.08 30.32
N GLY A 101 -12.48 -0.48 29.20
CA GLY A 101 -11.58 -1.09 28.22
C GLY A 101 -12.23 -2.13 27.29
N THR A 102 -13.56 -2.20 27.24
CA THR A 102 -14.24 -3.10 26.29
C THR A 102 -14.53 -2.42 24.93
N ASP A 103 -14.42 -1.09 24.84
CA ASP A 103 -14.64 -0.31 23.63
C ASP A 103 -13.75 0.96 23.62
N GLY A 104 -13.92 1.88 22.68
CA GLY A 104 -13.16 3.13 22.62
C GLY A 104 -11.82 3.01 21.91
N TYR A 105 -11.64 2.04 21.03
CA TYR A 105 -10.36 1.73 20.39
C TYR A 105 -10.15 2.41 19.04
N VAL A 106 -8.87 2.67 18.75
CA VAL A 106 -8.38 3.09 17.43
C VAL A 106 -7.40 2.04 16.92
N SER A 107 -7.57 1.58 15.69
CA SER A 107 -6.70 0.55 15.10
C SER A 107 -5.74 1.13 14.07
N LEU A 108 -4.44 0.77 14.19
CA LEU A 108 -3.38 1.03 13.23
C LEU A 108 -2.77 -0.29 12.76
N GLU A 109 -2.60 -0.45 11.45
CA GLU A 109 -2.07 -1.66 10.82
C GLU A 109 -0.55 -1.63 10.71
N VAL A 110 0.11 -2.78 10.96
CA VAL A 110 1.52 -2.99 10.61
C VAL A 110 1.70 -2.94 9.09
N SER A 111 2.93 -2.79 8.62
CA SER A 111 3.20 -2.86 7.18
C SER A 111 2.68 -4.17 6.58
N PRO A 112 1.87 -4.13 5.51
CA PRO A 112 1.35 -5.34 4.86
C PRO A 112 2.47 -6.22 4.28
N GLN A 113 3.66 -5.67 4.05
CA GLN A 113 4.84 -6.42 3.60
C GLN A 113 5.33 -7.43 4.63
N LEU A 114 4.93 -7.29 5.90
CA LEU A 114 5.32 -8.18 7.00
C LEU A 114 4.33 -9.33 7.24
N ALA A 115 3.28 -9.46 6.43
CA ALA A 115 2.18 -10.42 6.66
C ALA A 115 2.63 -11.89 6.82
N TYR A 116 3.80 -12.25 6.29
CA TYR A 116 4.39 -13.60 6.39
C TYR A 116 5.67 -13.67 7.22
N ASP A 117 6.04 -12.57 7.89
CA ASP A 117 7.18 -12.49 8.79
C ASP A 117 6.70 -12.21 10.22
N LYS A 118 6.63 -13.26 11.03
CA LYS A 118 6.18 -13.19 12.42
C LYS A 118 7.02 -12.22 13.25
N ASP A 119 8.35 -12.38 13.20
CA ASP A 119 9.26 -11.65 14.09
C ASP A 119 9.31 -10.17 13.75
N ALA A 120 9.37 -9.83 12.47
CA ALA A 120 9.29 -8.44 12.00
C ALA A 120 7.91 -7.80 12.32
N THR A 121 6.82 -8.56 12.22
CA THR A 121 5.47 -8.12 12.63
C THR A 121 5.43 -7.79 14.12
N VAL A 122 5.96 -8.67 14.99
CA VAL A 122 6.02 -8.45 16.45
C VAL A 122 6.86 -7.23 16.79
N GLU A 123 8.03 -7.09 16.17
CA GLU A 123 8.93 -5.95 16.38
C GLU A 123 8.24 -4.62 16.01
N GLN A 124 7.69 -4.52 14.79
CA GLN A 124 7.00 -3.30 14.33
C GLN A 124 5.80 -2.99 15.20
N ALA A 125 4.95 -3.97 15.52
CA ALA A 125 3.76 -3.79 16.31
C ALA A 125 4.07 -3.24 17.72
N ARG A 126 5.07 -3.79 18.41
CA ARG A 126 5.53 -3.30 19.72
C ARG A 126 6.04 -1.88 19.63
N ARG A 127 6.84 -1.58 18.62
CA ARG A 127 7.39 -0.24 18.39
C ARG A 127 6.30 0.78 18.12
N LEU A 128 5.32 0.47 17.27
CA LEU A 128 4.18 1.34 16.99
C LEU A 128 3.31 1.55 18.23
N PHE A 129 2.98 0.49 18.96
CA PHE A 129 2.18 0.58 20.19
C PHE A 129 2.84 1.48 21.24
N ALA A 130 4.14 1.28 21.48
CA ALA A 130 4.91 2.12 22.39
C ALA A 130 5.02 3.58 21.90
N ALA A 131 5.21 3.80 20.60
CA ALA A 131 5.31 5.14 20.03
C ALA A 131 3.99 5.92 20.10
N ILE A 132 2.84 5.26 19.96
CA ILE A 132 1.53 5.91 20.12
C ILE A 132 1.26 6.24 21.59
N ASP A 133 1.65 5.39 22.52
CA ASP A 133 1.55 5.59 23.97
C ASP A 133 0.11 5.93 24.42
N ARG A 134 -0.85 5.10 24.02
CA ARG A 134 -2.26 5.18 24.42
C ARG A 134 -2.82 3.79 24.71
N PRO A 135 -3.57 3.61 25.84
CA PRO A 135 -4.09 2.29 26.22
C PRO A 135 -5.18 1.77 25.27
N ASN A 136 -5.86 2.67 24.58
CA ASN A 136 -6.97 2.36 23.67
C ASN A 136 -6.56 2.32 22.19
N VAL A 137 -5.36 1.86 21.92
CA VAL A 137 -4.90 1.56 20.56
C VAL A 137 -4.82 0.05 20.38
N MET A 138 -5.21 -0.42 19.22
CA MET A 138 -5.00 -1.79 18.77
C MET A 138 -4.09 -1.80 17.55
N ILE A 139 -3.09 -2.66 17.55
CA ILE A 139 -2.28 -2.88 16.35
C ILE A 139 -2.97 -3.95 15.48
N LYS A 140 -3.25 -3.60 14.20
CA LYS A 140 -3.84 -4.54 13.25
C LYS A 140 -2.78 -5.46 12.68
N VAL A 141 -3.04 -6.77 12.73
CA VAL A 141 -2.17 -7.83 12.23
C VAL A 141 -2.98 -8.71 11.28
N PRO A 142 -2.48 -8.99 10.05
CA PRO A 142 -3.17 -9.86 9.10
C PRO A 142 -3.38 -11.28 9.63
N GLY A 143 -4.52 -11.88 9.30
CA GLY A 143 -4.92 -13.24 9.69
C GLY A 143 -4.19 -14.36 8.93
N THR A 144 -2.91 -14.20 8.64
CA THR A 144 -2.03 -15.24 8.11
C THR A 144 -1.57 -16.19 9.23
N ARG A 145 -1.05 -17.35 8.87
CA ARG A 145 -0.51 -18.28 9.89
C ARG A 145 0.61 -17.66 10.73
N PRO A 146 1.65 -17.02 10.15
CA PRO A 146 2.65 -16.29 10.95
C PRO A 146 2.05 -15.10 11.73
N GLY A 147 1.03 -14.44 11.16
CA GLY A 147 0.28 -13.37 11.84
C GLY A 147 -0.41 -13.87 13.12
N MET A 148 -1.05 -15.05 13.10
CA MET A 148 -1.68 -15.63 14.29
C MET A 148 -0.65 -15.94 15.39
N GLU A 149 0.54 -16.42 15.03
CA GLU A 149 1.63 -16.62 15.98
C GLU A 149 2.11 -15.29 16.57
N ALA A 150 2.21 -14.23 15.73
CA ALA A 150 2.52 -12.88 16.18
C ALA A 150 1.46 -12.32 17.14
N VAL A 151 0.18 -12.58 16.91
CA VAL A 151 -0.94 -12.17 17.81
C VAL A 151 -0.72 -12.73 19.21
N SER A 152 -0.43 -14.03 19.35
CA SER A 152 -0.18 -14.67 20.66
C SER A 152 0.97 -13.97 21.40
N ASP A 153 2.09 -13.68 20.71
CA ASP A 153 3.27 -13.05 21.32
C ASP A 153 3.05 -11.56 21.65
N LEU A 154 2.25 -10.85 20.87
CA LEU A 154 1.86 -9.46 21.13
C LEU A 154 0.96 -9.34 22.36
N ILE A 155 -0.09 -10.16 22.44
CA ILE A 155 -0.97 -10.21 23.61
C ILE A 155 -0.18 -10.60 24.86
N ALA A 156 0.74 -11.56 24.75
CA ALA A 156 1.64 -11.97 25.83
C ALA A 156 2.60 -10.85 26.30
N SER A 157 2.72 -9.78 25.54
CA SER A 157 3.51 -8.58 25.90
C SER A 157 2.64 -7.36 26.26
N GLY A 158 1.32 -7.54 26.41
CA GLY A 158 0.41 -6.47 26.81
C GLY A 158 -0.03 -5.54 25.68
N VAL A 159 0.20 -5.91 24.42
CA VAL A 159 -0.23 -5.15 23.24
C VAL A 159 -1.65 -5.54 22.84
N ASN A 160 -2.55 -4.57 22.65
CA ASN A 160 -3.88 -4.86 22.11
C ASN A 160 -3.80 -5.12 20.61
N VAL A 161 -4.56 -6.12 20.13
CA VAL A 161 -4.47 -6.56 18.73
C VAL A 161 -5.84 -6.61 18.05
N ASN A 162 -5.88 -6.10 16.82
CA ASN A 162 -6.98 -6.28 15.87
C ASN A 162 -6.51 -7.27 14.79
N VAL A 163 -7.00 -8.52 14.83
CA VAL A 163 -6.67 -9.50 13.78
C VAL A 163 -7.52 -9.18 12.56
N THR A 164 -6.90 -8.91 11.42
CA THR A 164 -7.61 -8.44 10.22
C THR A 164 -7.47 -9.39 9.03
N LEU A 165 -8.23 -9.16 7.96
CA LEU A 165 -8.31 -10.02 6.78
C LEU A 165 -8.69 -11.47 7.12
N ILE A 166 -9.65 -11.62 8.03
CA ILE A 166 -10.26 -12.91 8.33
C ILE A 166 -11.43 -13.13 7.37
N PHE A 167 -11.43 -14.27 6.69
CA PHE A 167 -12.50 -14.68 5.78
C PHE A 167 -13.08 -16.03 6.19
N SER A 168 -12.24 -16.99 6.60
CA SER A 168 -12.65 -18.36 6.90
C SER A 168 -13.04 -18.57 8.36
N LEU A 169 -13.80 -19.65 8.59
CA LEU A 169 -14.14 -20.13 9.94
C LEU A 169 -12.88 -20.60 10.68
N GLU A 170 -11.94 -21.22 9.96
CA GLU A 170 -10.65 -21.65 10.52
C GLU A 170 -9.85 -20.45 11.03
N GLN A 171 -9.70 -19.40 10.22
CA GLN A 171 -9.03 -18.17 10.66
C GLN A 171 -9.72 -17.53 11.87
N THR A 172 -11.06 -17.55 11.93
CA THR A 172 -11.83 -17.03 13.07
C THR A 172 -11.45 -17.77 14.35
N MET A 173 -11.38 -19.09 14.28
CA MET A 173 -11.00 -19.90 15.45
C MET A 173 -9.52 -19.76 15.81
N ALA A 174 -8.63 -19.67 14.82
CA ALA A 174 -7.20 -19.43 15.03
C ALA A 174 -6.96 -18.09 15.74
N ALA A 175 -7.68 -17.02 15.37
CA ALA A 175 -7.59 -15.73 16.04
C ALA A 175 -8.06 -15.79 17.50
N ALA A 176 -9.16 -16.49 17.78
CA ALA A 176 -9.65 -16.70 19.15
C ALA A 176 -8.66 -17.48 20.00
N GLN A 177 -8.06 -18.54 19.43
CA GLN A 177 -7.05 -19.38 20.11
C GLN A 177 -5.76 -18.58 20.38
N ALA A 178 -5.26 -17.84 19.38
CA ALA A 178 -4.06 -17.02 19.53
C ALA A 178 -4.22 -15.95 20.62
N TYR A 179 -5.39 -15.32 20.71
CA TYR A 179 -5.70 -14.38 21.78
C TYR A 179 -5.72 -15.06 23.17
N ALA A 180 -6.43 -16.18 23.31
CA ALA A 180 -6.51 -16.90 24.57
C ALA A 180 -5.14 -17.43 25.03
N GLU A 181 -4.33 -17.93 24.10
CA GLU A 181 -2.97 -18.38 24.38
C GLU A 181 -2.06 -17.22 24.82
N GLY A 182 -2.13 -16.08 24.12
CA GLY A 182 -1.38 -14.87 24.49
C GLY A 182 -1.77 -14.36 25.88
N LEU A 183 -3.06 -14.32 26.22
CA LEU A 183 -3.54 -13.96 27.55
C LEU A 183 -3.06 -14.94 28.62
N HIS A 184 -3.03 -16.23 28.31
CA HIS A 184 -2.51 -17.22 29.23
C HIS A 184 -1.02 -16.97 29.54
N LYS A 185 -0.19 -16.76 28.52
CA LYS A 185 1.22 -16.38 28.66
C LYS A 185 1.39 -15.09 29.47
N TRP A 186 0.57 -14.06 29.16
CA TRP A 186 0.56 -12.79 29.87
C TRP A 186 0.26 -12.94 31.35
N THR A 187 -0.76 -13.70 31.72
CA THR A 187 -1.14 -13.92 33.12
C THR A 187 -0.10 -14.77 33.86
N LEU A 188 0.58 -15.70 33.20
CA LEU A 188 1.68 -16.48 33.79
C LEU A 188 2.90 -15.60 34.13
N SER A 189 3.15 -14.56 33.37
CA SER A 189 4.20 -13.57 33.66
C SER A 189 3.80 -12.51 34.69
N GLY A 190 2.64 -12.63 35.32
CA GLY A 190 2.12 -11.71 36.35
C GLY A 190 1.36 -10.52 35.79
N GLY A 191 1.03 -10.51 34.50
CA GLY A 191 0.25 -9.46 33.87
C GLY A 191 -1.22 -9.47 34.27
N ASP A 192 -1.85 -8.29 34.26
CA ASP A 192 -3.28 -8.11 34.53
C ASP A 192 -4.11 -8.57 33.33
N ALA A 193 -4.92 -9.63 33.50
CA ALA A 193 -5.72 -10.23 32.43
C ALA A 193 -6.74 -9.26 31.80
N SER A 194 -7.13 -8.20 32.51
CA SER A 194 -8.09 -7.21 32.02
C SER A 194 -7.49 -6.19 31.05
N LYS A 195 -6.16 -6.14 30.91
CA LYS A 195 -5.49 -5.09 30.13
C LYS A 195 -5.37 -5.39 28.63
N PRO A 196 -4.82 -6.53 28.17
CA PRO A 196 -4.76 -6.79 26.74
C PRO A 196 -6.14 -7.11 26.19
N ALA A 197 -6.53 -6.37 25.15
CA ALA A 197 -7.77 -6.60 24.43
C ALA A 197 -7.50 -7.07 23.00
N SER A 198 -8.43 -7.80 22.41
CA SER A 198 -8.37 -8.18 21.01
C SER A 198 -9.72 -8.14 20.34
N VAL A 199 -9.70 -7.86 19.03
CA VAL A 199 -10.84 -8.02 18.13
C VAL A 199 -10.44 -8.83 16.91
N ALA A 200 -11.41 -9.52 16.31
CA ALA A 200 -11.27 -10.31 15.09
C ALA A 200 -12.09 -9.68 13.97
N SER A 201 -11.42 -9.05 13.01
CA SER A 201 -12.06 -8.36 11.88
C SER A 201 -12.35 -9.33 10.74
N ILE A 202 -13.60 -9.80 10.66
CA ILE A 202 -14.10 -10.69 9.63
C ILE A 202 -14.63 -9.85 8.46
N PHE A 203 -14.13 -10.11 7.26
CA PHE A 203 -14.49 -9.39 6.04
C PHE A 203 -15.68 -10.06 5.37
N VAL A 204 -16.72 -9.27 5.08
CA VAL A 204 -18.02 -9.80 4.70
C VAL A 204 -18.27 -9.69 3.19
N SER A 205 -18.49 -8.50 2.66
CA SER A 205 -19.01 -8.33 1.29
C SER A 205 -18.14 -8.91 0.18
N ARG A 206 -16.83 -9.07 0.41
CA ARG A 206 -15.93 -9.66 -0.58
C ARG A 206 -16.23 -11.13 -0.85
N ILE A 207 -16.73 -11.86 0.14
CA ILE A 207 -17.14 -13.27 0.00
C ILE A 207 -18.25 -13.38 -1.04
N ASP A 208 -19.33 -12.62 -0.86
CA ASP A 208 -20.45 -12.64 -1.82
C ASP A 208 -20.02 -12.14 -3.20
N THR A 209 -19.13 -11.14 -3.30
CA THR A 209 -18.64 -10.68 -4.60
C THR A 209 -18.02 -11.81 -5.42
N VAL A 210 -17.23 -12.67 -4.80
CA VAL A 210 -16.57 -13.80 -5.47
C VAL A 210 -17.54 -14.96 -5.70
N ILE A 211 -18.30 -15.34 -4.68
CA ILE A 211 -19.21 -16.49 -4.75
C ILE A 211 -20.36 -16.21 -5.72
N ASP A 212 -20.94 -15.01 -5.71
CA ASP A 212 -22.02 -14.65 -6.65
C ASP A 212 -21.53 -14.68 -8.12
N GLN A 213 -20.27 -14.27 -8.36
CA GLN A 213 -19.68 -14.40 -9.69
C GLN A 213 -19.53 -15.88 -10.11
N LEU A 214 -19.00 -16.73 -9.23
CA LEU A 214 -18.88 -18.17 -9.49
C LEU A 214 -20.24 -18.81 -9.77
N LEU A 215 -21.24 -18.53 -8.94
CA LEU A 215 -22.61 -19.02 -9.12
C LEU A 215 -23.24 -18.53 -10.43
N THR A 216 -22.99 -17.30 -10.80
CA THR A 216 -23.47 -16.71 -12.06
C THR A 216 -22.82 -17.41 -13.26
N ASP A 217 -21.51 -17.60 -13.22
CA ASP A 217 -20.77 -18.27 -14.29
C ASP A 217 -21.21 -19.73 -14.46
N MET A 218 -21.41 -20.45 -13.34
CA MET A 218 -21.94 -21.82 -13.36
C MET A 218 -23.35 -21.88 -13.95
N THR A 219 -24.22 -20.92 -13.61
CA THR A 219 -25.59 -20.86 -14.15
C THR A 219 -25.61 -20.57 -15.63
N ASN A 220 -24.71 -19.73 -16.12
CA ASN A 220 -24.55 -19.43 -17.55
C ASN A 220 -24.11 -20.68 -18.35
N HIS A 221 -23.35 -21.58 -17.73
CA HIS A 221 -22.92 -22.85 -18.35
C HIS A 221 -23.95 -23.95 -18.18
N ASN A 222 -24.81 -23.90 -17.18
CA ASN A 222 -25.87 -24.89 -16.90
C ASN A 222 -27.15 -24.21 -16.39
N ALA A 223 -28.06 -23.92 -17.32
CA ALA A 223 -29.34 -23.23 -17.03
C ALA A 223 -30.28 -24.00 -16.08
N GLN A 224 -30.02 -25.27 -15.77
CA GLN A 224 -30.79 -26.08 -14.82
C GLN A 224 -30.31 -25.90 -13.37
N LEU A 225 -29.21 -25.18 -13.15
CA LEU A 225 -28.67 -24.94 -11.81
C LEU A 225 -29.54 -23.91 -11.05
N GLU A 226 -30.17 -24.31 -9.98
CA GLU A 226 -30.94 -23.41 -9.12
C GLU A 226 -30.03 -22.58 -8.20
N SER A 227 -29.26 -21.65 -8.78
CA SER A 227 -28.34 -20.77 -8.02
C SER A 227 -29.02 -19.49 -7.48
N LYS A 228 -30.16 -19.10 -8.05
CA LYS A 228 -30.86 -17.82 -7.68
C LYS A 228 -31.17 -17.68 -6.19
N GLY A 229 -31.39 -18.79 -5.48
CA GLY A 229 -31.65 -18.78 -4.05
C GLY A 229 -30.41 -18.63 -3.16
N LEU A 230 -29.19 -18.67 -3.73
CA LEU A 230 -27.90 -18.64 -3.00
C LEU A 230 -27.20 -17.27 -3.12
N LEU A 231 -27.50 -16.51 -4.17
CA LEU A 231 -26.86 -15.22 -4.42
C LEU A 231 -27.05 -14.25 -3.23
N GLY A 232 -25.98 -13.59 -2.82
CA GLY A 232 -25.94 -12.61 -1.75
C GLY A 232 -26.12 -13.18 -0.35
N LYS A 233 -26.01 -14.49 -0.15
CA LYS A 233 -26.29 -15.12 1.15
C LYS A 233 -25.07 -15.78 1.78
N THR A 234 -24.03 -16.05 1.02
CA THR A 234 -22.86 -16.81 1.48
C THR A 234 -22.10 -16.07 2.57
N ALA A 235 -21.90 -14.76 2.39
CA ALA A 235 -21.19 -13.95 3.38
C ALA A 235 -21.93 -13.89 4.72
N VAL A 236 -23.24 -13.73 4.69
CA VAL A 236 -24.09 -13.73 5.89
C VAL A 236 -24.09 -15.12 6.55
N ALA A 237 -24.21 -16.20 5.77
CA ALA A 237 -24.14 -17.56 6.30
C ALA A 237 -22.81 -17.85 6.98
N ASN A 238 -21.70 -17.50 6.33
CA ASN A 238 -20.36 -17.63 6.92
C ASN A 238 -20.24 -16.82 8.24
N ALA A 239 -20.74 -15.60 8.27
CA ALA A 239 -20.74 -14.75 9.46
C ALA A 239 -21.62 -15.31 10.61
N GLN A 240 -22.77 -15.90 10.33
CA GLN A 240 -23.63 -16.57 11.31
C GLN A 240 -22.90 -17.73 11.99
N ILE A 241 -22.20 -18.55 11.20
CA ILE A 241 -21.44 -19.68 11.73
C ILE A 241 -20.22 -19.17 12.51
N ALA A 242 -19.47 -18.20 11.96
CA ALA A 242 -18.35 -17.58 12.63
C ALA A 242 -18.73 -17.01 14.01
N TYR A 243 -19.86 -16.30 14.09
CA TYR A 243 -20.38 -15.80 15.36
C TYR A 243 -20.69 -16.92 16.36
N ALA A 244 -21.34 -18.00 15.90
CA ALA A 244 -21.71 -19.11 16.75
C ALA A 244 -20.47 -19.82 17.34
N ILE A 245 -19.50 -20.23 16.50
CA ILE A 245 -18.30 -20.94 16.95
C ILE A 245 -17.41 -20.07 17.84
N HIS A 246 -17.28 -18.79 17.50
CA HIS A 246 -16.52 -17.82 18.30
C HIS A 246 -17.16 -17.59 19.67
N THR A 247 -18.48 -17.42 19.72
CA THR A 247 -19.23 -17.26 20.97
C THR A 247 -19.12 -18.51 21.86
N GLU A 248 -19.27 -19.70 21.28
CA GLU A 248 -19.08 -20.98 21.97
C GLU A 248 -17.69 -21.10 22.59
N PHE A 249 -16.63 -20.73 21.85
CA PHE A 249 -15.26 -20.75 22.34
C PHE A 249 -15.09 -19.90 23.61
N PHE A 250 -15.58 -18.64 23.60
CA PHE A 250 -15.41 -17.72 24.73
C PHE A 250 -16.37 -17.98 25.90
N GLN A 251 -17.46 -18.71 25.69
CA GLN A 251 -18.32 -19.24 26.75
C GLN A 251 -17.82 -20.57 27.31
N GLY A 252 -16.94 -21.24 26.60
CA GLY A 252 -16.41 -22.55 26.96
C GLY A 252 -15.41 -22.53 28.12
N LYS A 253 -15.10 -23.75 28.60
CA LYS A 253 -14.17 -23.95 29.74
C LYS A 253 -12.76 -23.41 29.47
N HIS A 254 -12.33 -23.40 28.22
CA HIS A 254 -10.99 -22.96 27.83
C HIS A 254 -10.74 -21.48 28.15
N PHE A 255 -11.73 -20.64 28.01
CA PHE A 255 -11.62 -19.22 28.34
C PHE A 255 -12.11 -18.90 29.76
N GLY A 256 -12.88 -19.79 30.38
CA GLY A 256 -13.49 -19.57 31.69
C GLY A 256 -12.50 -19.22 32.81
N ALA A 257 -11.32 -19.84 32.82
CA ALA A 257 -10.26 -19.56 33.80
C ALA A 257 -9.64 -18.16 33.61
N LEU A 258 -9.50 -17.69 32.38
CA LEU A 258 -9.02 -16.34 32.06
C LEU A 258 -10.08 -15.29 32.40
N LYS A 259 -11.35 -15.58 32.08
CA LYS A 259 -12.50 -14.71 32.43
C LYS A 259 -12.60 -14.50 33.94
N ALA A 260 -12.38 -15.56 34.73
CA ALA A 260 -12.37 -15.47 36.20
C ALA A 260 -11.23 -14.56 36.75
N LYS A 261 -10.19 -14.31 35.95
CA LYS A 261 -9.10 -13.37 36.23
C LYS A 261 -9.35 -11.96 35.68
N GLY A 262 -10.53 -11.69 35.12
CA GLY A 262 -10.93 -10.39 34.58
C GLY A 262 -10.69 -10.23 33.06
N ALA A 263 -10.26 -11.28 32.34
CA ALA A 263 -10.09 -11.17 30.89
C ALA A 263 -11.43 -10.96 30.17
N HIS A 264 -11.41 -10.06 29.17
CA HIS A 264 -12.54 -9.84 28.27
C HIS A 264 -12.46 -10.82 27.09
N PRO A 265 -13.61 -11.33 26.60
CA PRO A 265 -13.66 -12.08 25.35
C PRO A 265 -13.16 -11.22 24.18
N GLN A 266 -12.48 -11.84 23.21
CA GLN A 266 -12.26 -11.19 21.92
C GLN A 266 -13.62 -10.88 21.27
N ARG A 267 -13.78 -9.70 20.65
CA ARG A 267 -15.00 -9.34 19.95
C ARG A 267 -14.83 -9.48 18.45
N ILE A 268 -15.90 -9.89 17.77
CA ILE A 268 -15.91 -9.87 16.30
C ILE A 268 -16.15 -8.45 15.83
N VAL A 269 -15.34 -8.00 14.84
CA VAL A 269 -15.59 -6.80 14.06
C VAL A 269 -16.02 -7.21 12.65
N TRP A 270 -17.23 -6.85 12.28
CA TRP A 270 -17.70 -7.00 10.90
C TRP A 270 -17.09 -5.91 10.06
N GLY A 271 -16.15 -6.29 9.19
CA GLY A 271 -15.44 -5.40 8.25
C GLY A 271 -15.94 -5.58 6.82
N SER A 272 -15.65 -4.60 5.95
CA SER A 272 -16.11 -4.61 4.56
C SER A 272 -17.64 -4.80 4.45
N THR A 273 -18.42 -4.05 5.22
CA THR A 273 -19.88 -4.18 5.31
C THR A 273 -20.64 -3.30 4.31
N SER A 274 -19.94 -2.50 3.51
CA SER A 274 -20.54 -1.78 2.38
C SER A 274 -20.93 -2.73 1.26
N THR A 275 -22.14 -2.57 0.73
CA THR A 275 -22.67 -3.35 -0.38
C THR A 275 -21.95 -2.96 -1.68
N LYS A 276 -21.50 -3.96 -2.44
CA LYS A 276 -20.80 -3.78 -3.72
C LYS A 276 -21.72 -4.00 -4.92
N ASN A 277 -22.68 -4.90 -4.77
CA ASN A 277 -23.66 -5.22 -5.80
C ASN A 277 -24.87 -4.28 -5.68
N PRO A 278 -25.19 -3.45 -6.71
CA PRO A 278 -26.30 -2.51 -6.66
C PRO A 278 -27.70 -3.18 -6.59
N ALA A 279 -27.77 -4.49 -6.79
CA ALA A 279 -29.01 -5.24 -6.63
C ALA A 279 -29.40 -5.48 -5.15
N TYR A 280 -28.46 -5.29 -4.22
CA TYR A 280 -28.69 -5.44 -2.78
C TYR A 280 -28.86 -4.07 -2.13
N SER A 281 -29.60 -4.02 -1.01
CA SER A 281 -29.70 -2.80 -0.19
C SER A 281 -28.29 -2.31 0.21
N ASP A 282 -28.08 -1.01 0.24
CA ASP A 282 -26.83 -0.37 0.65
C ASP A 282 -26.46 -0.61 2.13
N ILE A 283 -27.43 -1.06 2.95
CA ILE A 283 -27.27 -1.44 4.35
C ILE A 283 -27.43 -2.96 4.58
N TYR A 284 -27.47 -3.76 3.51
CA TYR A 284 -27.78 -5.20 3.56
C TYR A 284 -26.95 -5.96 4.59
N TYR A 285 -25.63 -5.83 4.57
CA TYR A 285 -24.78 -6.59 5.49
C TYR A 285 -24.90 -6.12 6.93
N ILE A 286 -25.21 -4.84 7.16
CA ILE A 286 -25.35 -4.34 8.53
C ILE A 286 -26.59 -4.96 9.18
N GLU A 287 -27.74 -4.92 8.50
CA GLU A 287 -28.98 -5.47 9.05
C GLU A 287 -28.92 -6.99 9.31
N ASN A 288 -28.19 -7.72 8.45
CA ASN A 288 -28.04 -9.17 8.60
C ASN A 288 -26.92 -9.60 9.56
N LEU A 289 -26.23 -8.65 10.20
CA LEU A 289 -25.11 -8.93 11.12
C LEU A 289 -25.29 -8.26 12.49
N VAL A 290 -26.52 -7.91 12.86
CA VAL A 290 -26.82 -7.35 14.19
C VAL A 290 -26.78 -8.45 15.23
N GLY A 291 -25.88 -8.32 16.22
CA GLY A 291 -25.78 -9.28 17.32
C GLY A 291 -24.96 -8.75 18.50
N ALA A 292 -25.34 -9.17 19.69
CA ALA A 292 -24.69 -8.73 20.93
C ALA A 292 -23.22 -9.16 20.99
N GLY A 293 -22.36 -8.30 21.57
CA GLY A 293 -20.94 -8.57 21.74
C GLY A 293 -20.12 -8.40 20.45
N THR A 294 -20.72 -7.89 19.37
CA THR A 294 -20.03 -7.62 18.11
C THR A 294 -19.81 -6.12 17.87
N ILE A 295 -19.02 -5.82 16.86
CA ILE A 295 -18.72 -4.48 16.38
C ILE A 295 -19.00 -4.46 14.87
N ASN A 296 -19.55 -3.38 14.36
CA ASN A 296 -19.64 -3.15 12.92
C ASN A 296 -18.83 -1.91 12.56
N THR A 297 -17.79 -2.07 11.72
CA THR A 297 -16.99 -0.93 11.26
C THR A 297 -17.49 -0.49 9.88
N MET A 298 -17.98 0.74 9.81
CA MET A 298 -18.71 1.29 8.67
C MET A 298 -17.92 2.43 8.00
N PRO A 299 -17.74 2.38 6.67
CA PRO A 299 -17.30 3.56 5.93
C PRO A 299 -18.31 4.71 6.04
N PRO A 300 -17.90 5.98 5.86
CA PRO A 300 -18.77 7.15 6.02
C PRO A 300 -20.09 7.08 5.23
N ALA A 301 -20.03 6.61 3.98
CA ALA A 301 -21.24 6.48 3.14
C ALA A 301 -22.24 5.48 3.71
N THR A 302 -21.76 4.31 4.14
CA THR A 302 -22.58 3.25 4.74
C THR A 302 -23.15 3.68 6.11
N LEU A 303 -22.33 4.39 6.90
CA LEU A 303 -22.76 4.97 8.17
C LEU A 303 -23.91 5.94 7.98
N ASN A 304 -23.82 6.83 6.99
CA ASN A 304 -24.86 7.80 6.67
C ASN A 304 -26.14 7.13 6.17
N ALA A 305 -26.03 6.14 5.30
CA ALA A 305 -27.17 5.35 4.82
C ALA A 305 -27.89 4.66 6.00
N TYR A 306 -27.12 4.02 6.89
CA TYR A 306 -27.71 3.35 8.05
C TYR A 306 -28.35 4.32 9.05
N ARG A 307 -27.75 5.51 9.25
CA ARG A 307 -28.35 6.57 10.08
C ARG A 307 -29.70 7.02 9.52
N ASP A 308 -29.85 7.08 8.20
CA ASP A 308 -31.04 7.56 7.50
C ASP A 308 -32.19 6.55 7.55
N HIS A 309 -31.93 5.29 7.18
CA HIS A 309 -33.01 4.31 6.99
C HIS A 309 -32.77 2.92 7.61
N GLY A 310 -31.77 2.77 8.49
CA GLY A 310 -31.50 1.51 9.18
C GLY A 310 -32.62 1.12 10.15
N ASN A 311 -32.92 -0.18 10.25
CA ASN A 311 -33.88 -0.75 11.18
C ASN A 311 -33.31 -1.96 11.93
N PRO A 312 -32.45 -1.75 12.95
CA PRO A 312 -31.71 -2.82 13.60
C PRO A 312 -32.63 -3.77 14.41
N THR A 313 -32.47 -5.06 14.14
CA THR A 313 -33.03 -6.19 14.89
C THR A 313 -31.97 -7.25 15.08
N ILE A 314 -31.93 -7.94 16.22
CA ILE A 314 -30.97 -9.02 16.46
C ILE A 314 -31.28 -10.17 15.51
N VAL A 315 -30.25 -10.60 14.72
CA VAL A 315 -30.36 -11.70 13.77
C VAL A 315 -29.23 -12.74 13.94
N LEU A 316 -28.08 -12.36 14.51
CA LEU A 316 -26.99 -13.30 14.76
C LEU A 316 -27.38 -14.34 15.84
N GLY A 317 -26.99 -15.59 15.61
CA GLY A 317 -27.30 -16.73 16.48
C GLY A 317 -28.68 -17.34 16.28
N GLN A 318 -29.51 -16.84 15.35
CA GLN A 318 -30.86 -17.37 15.12
C GLN A 318 -30.95 -18.41 14.02
N ASN A 319 -30.06 -18.40 13.04
CA ASN A 319 -30.17 -19.17 11.81
C ASN A 319 -28.91 -20.00 11.48
N THR A 320 -28.21 -20.51 12.49
CA THR A 320 -26.91 -21.20 12.30
C THR A 320 -27.05 -22.50 11.49
N ASP A 321 -28.13 -23.26 11.68
CA ASP A 321 -28.34 -24.53 10.96
C ASP A 321 -28.60 -24.29 9.46
N SER A 322 -29.49 -23.36 9.14
CA SER A 322 -29.74 -22.99 7.73
C SER A 322 -28.50 -22.34 7.06
N ALA A 323 -27.66 -21.66 7.84
CA ALA A 323 -26.38 -21.18 7.34
C ALA A 323 -25.40 -22.33 6.99
N ARG A 324 -25.36 -23.39 7.81
CA ARG A 324 -24.57 -24.61 7.51
C ARG A 324 -25.08 -25.29 6.26
N GLU A 325 -26.38 -25.55 6.17
CA GLU A 325 -27.02 -26.15 4.99
C GLU A 325 -26.70 -25.36 3.70
N LEU A 326 -26.63 -24.02 3.79
CA LEU A 326 -26.28 -23.19 2.64
C LEU A 326 -24.81 -23.41 2.20
N LEU A 327 -23.86 -23.44 3.15
CA LEU A 327 -22.45 -23.68 2.82
C LEU A 327 -22.24 -25.11 2.29
N ASP A 328 -22.89 -26.13 2.88
CA ASP A 328 -22.84 -27.52 2.41
C ASP A 328 -23.40 -27.64 0.97
N ARG A 329 -24.44 -26.86 0.65
CA ARG A 329 -24.97 -26.80 -0.71
C ARG A 329 -24.00 -26.18 -1.70
N LEU A 330 -23.24 -25.14 -1.32
CA LEU A 330 -22.20 -24.56 -2.18
C LEU A 330 -21.09 -25.58 -2.48
N GLU A 331 -20.65 -26.35 -1.48
CA GLU A 331 -19.67 -27.41 -1.66
C GLU A 331 -20.21 -28.52 -2.58
N THR A 332 -21.47 -28.91 -2.43
CA THR A 332 -22.15 -29.89 -3.31
C THR A 332 -22.21 -29.41 -4.77
N LEU A 333 -22.29 -28.11 -4.99
CA LEU A 333 -22.22 -27.48 -6.32
C LEU A 333 -20.80 -27.43 -6.86
N GLY A 334 -19.79 -27.83 -6.09
CA GLY A 334 -18.37 -27.83 -6.49
C GLY A 334 -17.63 -26.52 -6.23
N ILE A 335 -18.19 -25.63 -5.39
CA ILE A 335 -17.50 -24.42 -4.94
C ILE A 335 -16.59 -24.79 -3.77
N ASP A 336 -15.29 -24.75 -3.99
CA ASP A 336 -14.28 -24.93 -2.94
C ASP A 336 -14.20 -23.67 -2.06
N MET A 337 -14.86 -23.73 -0.91
CA MET A 337 -14.90 -22.62 0.03
C MET A 337 -13.51 -22.35 0.62
N VAL A 338 -12.70 -23.38 0.91
CA VAL A 338 -11.36 -23.21 1.49
C VAL A 338 -10.46 -22.46 0.52
N ALA A 339 -10.33 -22.95 -0.71
CA ALA A 339 -9.53 -22.29 -1.74
C ALA A 339 -10.03 -20.86 -2.04
N THR A 340 -11.34 -20.63 -1.97
CA THR A 340 -11.93 -19.29 -2.18
C THR A 340 -11.54 -18.33 -1.05
N MET A 341 -11.58 -18.75 0.21
CA MET A 341 -11.21 -17.92 1.34
C MET A 341 -9.70 -17.62 1.38
N ASP A 342 -8.87 -18.60 1.05
CA ASP A 342 -7.42 -18.42 0.91
C ASP A 342 -7.09 -17.41 -0.19
N ARG A 343 -7.74 -17.51 -1.34
CA ARG A 343 -7.59 -16.53 -2.42
C ARG A 343 -8.01 -15.12 -1.99
N LEU A 344 -9.10 -14.98 -1.24
CA LEU A 344 -9.55 -13.69 -0.72
C LEU A 344 -8.55 -13.07 0.26
N LEU A 345 -7.88 -13.88 1.07
CA LEU A 345 -6.80 -13.43 1.94
C LEU A 345 -5.62 -12.89 1.11
N GLU A 346 -5.15 -13.64 0.11
CA GLU A 346 -4.04 -13.23 -0.76
C GLU A 346 -4.37 -11.95 -1.55
N GLU A 347 -5.57 -11.88 -2.14
CA GLU A 347 -6.04 -10.68 -2.84
C GLU A 347 -6.16 -9.47 -1.89
N GLY A 348 -6.58 -9.71 -0.64
CA GLY A 348 -6.67 -8.69 0.41
C GLY A 348 -5.29 -8.15 0.81
N LEU A 349 -4.32 -9.03 1.02
CA LEU A 349 -2.94 -8.69 1.34
C LEU A 349 -2.29 -7.90 0.19
N LYS A 350 -2.47 -8.38 -1.05
CA LYS A 350 -1.96 -7.69 -2.23
C LYS A 350 -2.55 -6.29 -2.36
N ALA A 351 -3.86 -6.13 -2.22
CA ALA A 351 -4.51 -4.83 -2.31
C ALA A 351 -4.01 -3.85 -1.23
N PHE A 352 -3.72 -4.33 -0.02
CA PHE A 352 -3.15 -3.49 1.04
C PHE A 352 -1.69 -3.14 0.79
N ALA A 353 -0.90 -4.07 0.22
CA ALA A 353 0.48 -3.81 -0.18
C ALA A 353 0.53 -2.76 -1.30
N ASP A 354 -0.28 -2.93 -2.35
CA ASP A 354 -0.37 -1.98 -3.47
C ASP A 354 -0.78 -0.56 -2.96
N SER A 355 -1.76 -0.48 -2.04
CA SER A 355 -2.15 0.81 -1.43
C SER A 355 -1.05 1.41 -0.54
N TYR A 356 -0.31 0.58 0.18
CA TYR A 356 0.82 1.04 0.99
C TYR A 356 1.96 1.60 0.13
N GLU A 357 2.29 0.94 -0.97
CA GLU A 357 3.30 1.42 -1.93
C GLU A 357 2.87 2.74 -2.58
N SER A 358 1.60 2.82 -3.02
CA SER A 358 1.02 4.06 -3.56
C SER A 358 1.09 5.20 -2.52
N LEU A 359 0.79 4.92 -1.26
CA LEU A 359 0.89 5.88 -0.16
C LEU A 359 2.34 6.37 0.05
N MET A 360 3.32 5.46 0.03
CA MET A 360 4.74 5.84 0.11
C MET A 360 5.13 6.74 -1.07
N GLN A 361 4.65 6.42 -2.27
CA GLN A 361 4.89 7.23 -3.46
C GLN A 361 4.25 8.63 -3.33
N GLU A 362 3.02 8.74 -2.80
CA GLU A 362 2.37 10.03 -2.57
C GLU A 362 3.14 10.92 -1.58
N ILE A 363 3.62 10.35 -0.48
CA ILE A 363 4.47 11.08 0.48
C ILE A 363 5.78 11.51 -0.20
N SER A 364 6.37 10.66 -1.03
CA SER A 364 7.56 10.98 -1.83
C SER A 364 7.29 12.16 -2.78
N ASN A 365 6.17 12.13 -3.49
CA ASN A 365 5.76 13.19 -4.39
C ASN A 365 5.56 14.53 -3.64
N LYS A 366 4.86 14.49 -2.50
CA LYS A 366 4.69 15.67 -1.63
C LYS A 366 6.05 16.18 -1.12
N ARG A 367 6.93 15.29 -0.66
CA ARG A 367 8.30 15.64 -0.25
C ARG A 367 9.07 16.33 -1.36
N ILE A 368 9.05 15.79 -2.58
CA ILE A 368 9.74 16.38 -3.75
C ILE A 368 9.19 17.78 -4.04
N ARG A 369 7.88 17.96 -4.01
CA ARG A 369 7.24 19.28 -4.19
C ARG A 369 7.71 20.28 -3.13
N LEU A 370 7.80 19.87 -1.87
CA LEU A 370 8.22 20.72 -0.76
C LEU A 370 9.72 21.07 -0.82
N ILE A 371 10.60 20.09 -1.06
CA ILE A 371 12.05 20.32 -1.20
C ILE A 371 12.35 21.26 -2.38
N ARG A 372 11.63 21.11 -3.49
CA ARG A 372 11.79 21.95 -4.67
C ARG A 372 11.16 23.33 -4.52
N GLY A 373 10.52 23.62 -3.39
CA GLY A 373 9.84 24.89 -3.13
C GLY A 373 8.61 25.12 -4.03
N TRP A 374 8.06 24.07 -4.62
CA TRP A 374 6.88 24.19 -5.49
C TRP A 374 5.61 24.54 -4.71
N GLY A 375 5.56 24.27 -3.40
CA GLY A 375 4.46 24.68 -2.52
C GLY A 375 4.51 26.17 -2.12
N HIS A 376 5.65 26.84 -2.31
CA HIS A 376 5.87 28.25 -1.92
C HIS A 376 6.41 29.13 -3.07
N ARG A 377 6.39 28.64 -4.32
CA ARG A 377 6.72 29.52 -5.44
C ARG A 377 5.62 30.56 -5.61
N SER A 378 5.85 31.75 -5.09
CA SER A 378 5.12 32.92 -5.53
C SER A 378 5.74 33.38 -6.85
N ALA A 379 5.02 33.20 -7.92
CA ALA A 379 5.37 33.84 -9.19
C ALA A 379 4.60 35.15 -9.26
N SER A 380 5.30 36.25 -9.41
CA SER A 380 4.66 37.55 -9.70
C SER A 380 4.85 37.86 -11.19
N LEU A 381 3.95 37.32 -11.99
CA LEU A 381 4.00 37.41 -13.46
C LEU A 381 3.11 38.54 -14.01
N GLY A 382 2.62 39.45 -13.17
CA GLY A 382 1.77 40.56 -13.59
C GLY A 382 0.53 40.07 -14.35
N ALA A 383 0.32 40.51 -15.59
CA ALA A 383 -0.83 40.13 -16.40
C ALA A 383 -0.92 38.61 -16.73
N PHE A 384 0.20 37.89 -16.68
CA PHE A 384 0.23 36.45 -16.96
C PHE A 384 -0.06 35.57 -15.74
N GLN A 385 -0.18 36.12 -14.53
CA GLN A 385 -0.40 35.35 -13.31
C GLN A 385 -1.67 34.48 -13.41
N LYS A 386 -2.77 35.08 -13.83
CA LYS A 386 -4.06 34.40 -13.98
C LYS A 386 -3.99 33.23 -14.97
N THR A 387 -3.24 33.40 -16.06
CA THR A 387 -3.04 32.34 -17.05
C THR A 387 -2.21 31.21 -16.47
N LEU A 388 -1.16 31.50 -15.72
CA LEU A 388 -0.35 30.49 -15.03
C LEU A 388 -1.21 29.68 -14.04
N ASP A 389 -1.95 30.37 -13.18
CA ASP A 389 -2.78 29.73 -12.16
C ASP A 389 -3.82 28.79 -12.78
N SER A 390 -4.54 29.26 -13.83
CA SER A 390 -5.51 28.42 -14.54
C SER A 390 -4.86 27.26 -15.29
N THR A 391 -3.64 27.42 -15.80
CA THR A 391 -2.91 26.33 -16.46
C THR A 391 -2.48 25.27 -15.44
N LEU A 392 -1.99 25.67 -14.27
CA LEU A 392 -1.61 24.75 -13.21
C LEU A 392 -2.82 23.95 -12.70
N GLU A 393 -3.98 24.63 -12.50
CA GLU A 393 -5.22 23.94 -12.14
C GLU A 393 -5.66 22.91 -13.20
N LEU A 394 -5.50 23.24 -14.49
CA LEU A 394 -5.80 22.32 -15.59
C LEU A 394 -4.87 21.10 -15.57
N LEU A 395 -3.56 21.32 -15.40
CA LEU A 395 -2.56 20.25 -15.35
C LEU A 395 -2.79 19.30 -14.16
N ASP A 396 -3.18 19.85 -13.00
CA ASP A 396 -3.55 19.06 -11.83
C ASP A 396 -4.86 18.26 -12.07
N LYS A 397 -5.85 18.88 -12.71
CA LYS A 397 -7.14 18.23 -13.03
C LYS A 397 -6.98 17.09 -14.03
N GLU A 398 -6.08 17.23 -14.98
CA GLU A 398 -5.80 16.24 -16.02
C GLU A 398 -4.83 15.15 -15.57
N ASP A 399 -4.35 15.20 -14.33
CA ASP A 399 -3.39 14.23 -13.77
C ASP A 399 -2.12 14.08 -14.65
N LEU A 400 -1.67 15.20 -15.24
CA LEU A 400 -0.64 15.18 -16.28
C LEU A 400 0.63 14.45 -15.87
N SER A 401 1.13 14.70 -14.65
CA SER A 401 2.38 14.10 -14.19
C SER A 401 2.31 12.57 -14.05
N PRO A 402 1.30 11.98 -13.38
CA PRO A 402 1.09 10.54 -13.38
C PRO A 402 0.91 9.94 -14.77
N ARG A 403 0.19 10.60 -15.67
CA ARG A 403 0.00 10.14 -17.04
C ARG A 403 1.32 10.04 -17.80
N ILE A 404 2.21 11.05 -17.66
CA ILE A 404 3.56 11.01 -18.25
C ILE A 404 4.35 9.82 -17.70
N TRP A 405 4.39 9.63 -16.38
CA TRP A 405 5.13 8.54 -15.75
C TRP A 405 4.59 7.14 -16.11
N ASN A 406 3.28 7.05 -16.40
CA ASN A 406 2.65 5.82 -16.91
C ASN A 406 2.84 5.60 -18.41
N GLY A 407 3.56 6.50 -19.09
CA GLY A 407 3.80 6.40 -20.53
C GLY A 407 2.58 6.67 -21.41
N ASP A 408 1.60 7.41 -20.89
CA ASP A 408 0.40 7.80 -21.64
C ASP A 408 0.74 8.80 -22.74
N THR A 409 0.82 8.31 -23.96
CA THR A 409 1.18 9.11 -25.14
C THR A 409 0.12 10.14 -25.54
N SER A 410 -1.13 9.98 -25.10
CA SER A 410 -2.21 10.92 -25.38
C SER A 410 -2.02 12.29 -24.71
N VAL A 411 -1.07 12.38 -23.74
CA VAL A 411 -0.59 13.66 -23.19
C VAL A 411 -0.04 14.59 -24.27
N TRP A 412 0.54 14.04 -25.34
CA TRP A 412 1.18 14.80 -26.41
C TRP A 412 0.41 14.76 -27.71
N SER A 413 -0.25 13.64 -28.04
CA SER A 413 -0.97 13.50 -29.31
C SER A 413 -1.98 12.36 -29.26
N ASP A 414 -3.15 12.60 -29.84
CA ASP A 414 -4.19 11.58 -30.07
C ASP A 414 -4.00 10.85 -31.42
N ASP A 415 -3.03 11.27 -32.26
CA ASP A 415 -2.72 10.58 -33.50
C ASP A 415 -2.00 9.24 -33.24
N PRO A 416 -2.52 8.10 -33.72
CA PRO A 416 -1.91 6.78 -33.48
C PRO A 416 -0.48 6.65 -34.01
N ALA A 417 -0.14 7.30 -35.10
CA ALA A 417 1.21 7.24 -35.68
C ALA A 417 2.20 8.02 -34.81
N ALA A 418 1.82 9.23 -34.37
CA ALA A 418 2.60 10.02 -33.44
C ALA A 418 2.73 9.33 -32.09
N SER A 419 1.66 8.73 -31.54
CA SER A 419 1.68 7.99 -30.28
C SER A 419 2.66 6.83 -30.29
N LYS A 420 2.72 6.08 -31.40
CA LYS A 420 3.69 5.00 -31.57
C LYS A 420 5.14 5.51 -31.58
N GLU A 421 5.39 6.64 -32.23
CA GLU A 421 6.72 7.25 -32.24
C GLU A 421 7.11 7.80 -30.85
N ILE A 422 6.18 8.46 -30.17
CA ILE A 422 6.37 8.99 -28.81
C ILE A 422 6.70 7.86 -27.84
N SER A 423 5.96 6.75 -27.87
CA SER A 423 6.17 5.61 -26.97
C SER A 423 7.59 5.04 -27.05
N GLN A 424 8.19 5.04 -28.24
CA GLN A 424 9.58 4.60 -28.45
C GLN A 424 10.61 5.57 -27.86
N ARG A 425 10.22 6.78 -27.49
CA ARG A 425 11.08 7.83 -26.93
C ARG A 425 10.96 8.02 -25.43
N LEU A 426 10.08 7.26 -24.77
CA LEU A 426 9.81 7.36 -23.33
C LEU A 426 10.69 6.43 -22.46
N GLY A 427 11.68 5.75 -23.03
CA GLY A 427 12.57 4.85 -22.29
C GLY A 427 13.31 5.50 -21.11
N TRP A 428 13.44 6.83 -21.09
CA TRP A 428 14.05 7.56 -19.99
C TRP A 428 13.23 7.50 -18.69
N LEU A 429 11.92 7.21 -18.76
CA LEU A 429 11.05 7.09 -17.57
C LEU A 429 11.50 5.95 -16.66
N ASN A 430 11.97 4.84 -17.24
CA ASN A 430 12.35 3.63 -16.51
C ASN A 430 13.86 3.37 -16.55
N ILE A 431 14.67 4.34 -16.99
CA ILE A 431 16.10 4.14 -17.23
C ILE A 431 16.89 3.80 -15.95
N VAL A 432 16.47 4.32 -14.81
CA VAL A 432 17.15 4.08 -13.53
C VAL A 432 17.04 2.60 -13.16
N ASP A 433 15.84 2.04 -13.24
CA ASP A 433 15.60 0.63 -12.93
C ASP A 433 16.28 -0.28 -13.96
N ALA A 434 16.18 0.06 -15.25
CA ALA A 434 16.83 -0.67 -16.31
C ALA A 434 18.36 -0.74 -16.12
N VAL A 435 19.02 0.39 -15.85
CA VAL A 435 20.47 0.43 -15.62
C VAL A 435 20.86 -0.25 -14.31
N THR A 436 20.04 -0.13 -13.26
CA THR A 436 20.28 -0.81 -11.98
C THR A 436 20.32 -2.32 -12.16
N ASN A 437 19.41 -2.88 -12.94
CA ASN A 437 19.34 -4.31 -13.23
C ASN A 437 20.54 -4.80 -14.08
N GLU A 438 21.16 -3.94 -14.88
CA GLU A 438 22.31 -4.26 -15.72
C GLU A 438 23.67 -3.95 -15.04
N THR A 439 23.66 -3.44 -13.81
CA THR A 439 24.90 -2.97 -13.12
C THR A 439 25.99 -4.05 -13.07
N SER A 440 25.62 -5.31 -12.86
CA SER A 440 26.60 -6.42 -12.80
C SER A 440 27.29 -6.62 -14.14
N LYS A 441 26.55 -6.61 -15.24
CA LYS A 441 27.11 -6.74 -16.60
C LYS A 441 27.99 -5.56 -16.97
N LEU A 442 27.59 -4.35 -16.57
CA LEU A 442 28.41 -3.13 -16.80
C LEU A 442 29.75 -3.19 -16.05
N LYS A 443 29.75 -3.71 -14.82
CA LYS A 443 30.98 -3.91 -14.05
C LYS A 443 31.88 -4.98 -14.67
N GLU A 444 31.33 -6.09 -15.11
CA GLU A 444 32.04 -7.16 -15.79
C GLU A 444 32.70 -6.64 -17.08
N PHE A 445 31.92 -6.01 -17.97
CA PHE A 445 32.42 -5.38 -19.18
C PHE A 445 33.57 -4.39 -18.91
N SER A 446 33.40 -3.53 -17.89
CA SER A 446 34.43 -2.54 -17.53
C SER A 446 35.74 -3.20 -17.04
N ALA A 447 35.64 -4.30 -16.31
CA ALA A 447 36.78 -5.08 -15.84
C ALA A 447 37.47 -5.82 -16.98
N ASP A 448 36.73 -6.39 -17.92
CA ASP A 448 37.25 -7.09 -19.08
C ASP A 448 38.03 -6.14 -19.99
N VAL A 449 37.47 -4.97 -20.29
CA VAL A 449 38.14 -3.94 -21.10
C VAL A 449 39.46 -3.46 -20.44
N ALA A 450 39.44 -3.31 -19.09
CA ALA A 450 40.65 -2.96 -18.35
C ALA A 450 41.71 -4.08 -18.40
N ALA A 451 41.28 -5.36 -18.34
CA ALA A 451 42.16 -6.52 -18.40
C ALA A 451 42.80 -6.72 -19.78
N GLU A 452 42.16 -6.28 -20.86
CA GLU A 452 42.69 -6.30 -22.22
C GLU A 452 43.85 -5.29 -22.45
N GLY A 453 44.13 -4.44 -21.45
CA GLY A 453 45.26 -3.53 -21.47
C GLY A 453 45.00 -2.16 -22.10
N PHE A 454 43.74 -1.82 -22.36
CA PHE A 454 43.37 -0.46 -22.72
C PHE A 454 43.65 0.50 -21.55
N SER A 455 44.07 1.71 -21.85
CA SER A 455 44.35 2.75 -20.86
C SER A 455 43.46 3.98 -21.00
N SER A 456 42.84 4.15 -22.17
CA SER A 456 41.93 5.27 -22.45
C SER A 456 40.72 4.80 -23.25
N ALA A 457 39.59 5.43 -23.06
CA ALA A 457 38.44 5.34 -23.95
C ALA A 457 38.12 6.71 -24.54
N VAL A 458 37.79 6.76 -25.83
CA VAL A 458 37.36 7.99 -26.50
C VAL A 458 35.90 7.83 -26.93
N LEU A 459 35.01 8.57 -26.31
CA LEU A 459 33.60 8.61 -26.67
C LEU A 459 33.39 9.58 -27.83
N LEU A 460 33.00 9.05 -28.97
CA LEU A 460 32.64 9.81 -30.18
C LEU A 460 31.12 10.00 -30.18
N GLY A 461 30.65 11.11 -29.65
CA GLY A 461 29.22 11.37 -29.47
C GLY A 461 28.91 12.86 -29.55
N MET A 462 27.64 13.19 -29.87
CA MET A 462 27.21 14.57 -29.96
C MET A 462 26.00 14.81 -29.02
N GLY A 463 26.02 15.95 -28.32
CA GLY A 463 24.91 16.36 -27.44
C GLY A 463 24.53 15.32 -26.37
N GLY A 464 23.30 14.81 -26.39
CA GLY A 464 22.84 13.82 -25.43
C GLY A 464 23.64 12.51 -25.41
N SER A 465 24.35 12.17 -26.49
CA SER A 465 25.18 10.98 -26.57
C SER A 465 26.57 11.15 -25.94
N SER A 466 26.96 12.37 -25.53
CA SER A 466 28.28 12.68 -24.94
C SER A 466 28.16 13.29 -23.54
N LEU A 467 27.12 14.09 -23.29
CA LEU A 467 27.02 14.94 -22.10
C LEU A 467 27.02 14.14 -20.78
N ALA A 468 26.34 13.00 -20.74
CA ALA A 468 26.29 12.19 -19.53
C ALA A 468 27.68 11.66 -19.14
N ALA A 469 28.46 11.18 -20.10
CA ALA A 469 29.80 10.68 -19.86
C ALA A 469 30.74 11.80 -19.37
N GLU A 470 30.63 13.01 -19.96
CA GLU A 470 31.38 14.18 -19.53
C GLU A 470 31.04 14.57 -18.08
N VAL A 471 29.74 14.60 -17.73
CA VAL A 471 29.32 14.90 -16.37
C VAL A 471 29.83 13.85 -15.38
N PHE A 472 29.71 12.56 -15.70
CA PHE A 472 30.21 11.50 -14.81
C PHE A 472 31.71 11.59 -14.61
N ARG A 473 32.49 11.81 -15.69
CA ARG A 473 33.93 11.97 -15.62
C ARG A 473 34.36 13.14 -14.71
N HIS A 474 33.71 14.28 -14.84
CA HIS A 474 34.00 15.46 -14.02
C HIS A 474 33.52 15.35 -12.57
N CYS A 475 32.36 14.72 -12.33
CA CYS A 475 31.79 14.60 -10.98
C CYS A 475 32.42 13.44 -10.19
N LEU A 476 32.73 12.31 -10.84
CA LEU A 476 33.16 11.09 -10.16
C LEU A 476 34.67 10.82 -10.32
N GLY A 477 35.32 11.46 -11.30
CA GLY A 477 36.74 11.25 -11.62
C GLY A 477 37.00 9.89 -12.27
N VAL A 478 38.30 9.53 -12.34
CA VAL A 478 38.77 8.25 -12.88
C VAL A 478 39.18 7.36 -11.71
N GLN A 479 38.59 6.17 -11.62
CA GLN A 479 38.96 5.20 -10.59
C GLN A 479 40.26 4.49 -10.97
N HIS A 480 41.14 4.27 -10.00
CA HIS A 480 42.43 3.57 -10.21
C HIS A 480 42.18 2.16 -10.81
N GLY A 481 42.92 1.85 -11.89
CA GLY A 481 42.79 0.58 -12.60
C GLY A 481 41.75 0.57 -13.72
N PHE A 482 41.00 1.66 -13.91
CA PHE A 482 40.03 1.80 -15.02
C PHE A 482 40.46 2.86 -16.03
N LEU A 483 39.79 2.87 -17.20
CA LEU A 483 40.11 3.73 -18.32
C LEU A 483 39.78 5.20 -18.06
N ASP A 484 40.63 6.12 -18.49
CA ASP A 484 40.28 7.54 -18.60
C ASP A 484 39.40 7.75 -19.84
N VAL A 485 38.12 8.14 -19.62
CA VAL A 485 37.17 8.40 -20.70
C VAL A 485 37.31 9.84 -21.18
N LYS A 486 37.72 10.02 -22.43
CA LYS A 486 37.76 11.33 -23.10
C LYS A 486 36.56 11.48 -24.01
N VAL A 487 35.87 12.61 -23.91
CA VAL A 487 34.73 12.91 -24.77
C VAL A 487 35.17 13.75 -25.95
N LEU A 488 34.79 13.34 -27.16
CA LEU A 488 34.98 14.08 -28.38
C LEU A 488 33.62 14.34 -29.05
N ASP A 489 33.11 15.54 -28.83
CA ASP A 489 31.82 16.02 -29.28
C ASP A 489 31.90 17.19 -30.27
N THR A 490 32.99 17.29 -30.97
CA THR A 490 33.25 18.33 -31.97
C THR A 490 34.05 17.81 -33.15
N THR A 491 33.80 18.34 -34.34
CA THR A 491 34.58 18.10 -35.57
C THR A 491 35.63 19.18 -35.83
N VAL A 492 35.85 20.08 -34.88
CA VAL A 492 36.93 21.10 -35.00
C VAL A 492 38.28 20.40 -35.04
N ALA A 493 38.99 20.56 -36.19
CA ALA A 493 40.20 19.81 -36.50
C ALA A 493 41.30 19.94 -35.43
N ASP A 494 41.48 21.12 -34.86
CA ASP A 494 42.50 21.34 -33.81
C ASP A 494 42.17 20.57 -32.52
N THR A 495 40.91 20.45 -32.19
CA THR A 495 40.47 19.68 -31.02
C THR A 495 40.65 18.17 -31.26
N VAL A 496 40.27 17.69 -32.44
CA VAL A 496 40.46 16.28 -32.84
C VAL A 496 41.95 15.92 -32.79
N LEU A 497 42.81 16.73 -33.41
CA LEU A 497 44.24 16.51 -33.41
C LEU A 497 44.88 16.59 -32.02
N ARG A 498 44.39 17.47 -31.15
CA ARG A 498 44.87 17.58 -29.79
C ARG A 498 44.54 16.33 -28.97
N ILE A 499 43.35 15.80 -29.11
CA ILE A 499 42.95 14.55 -28.46
C ILE A 499 43.77 13.39 -29.02
N GLU A 500 43.88 13.25 -30.33
CA GLU A 500 44.68 12.21 -30.98
C GLU A 500 46.12 12.20 -30.48
N LYS A 501 46.80 13.36 -30.45
CA LYS A 501 48.19 13.48 -29.98
C LYS A 501 48.37 13.08 -28.50
N GLY A 502 47.31 13.14 -27.72
CA GLY A 502 47.31 12.76 -26.30
C GLY A 502 46.93 11.31 -26.05
N LEU A 503 46.76 10.49 -27.10
CA LEU A 503 46.38 9.08 -27.02
C LEU A 503 47.53 8.16 -27.40
N ASP A 504 47.62 7.03 -26.68
CA ASP A 504 48.27 5.84 -27.22
C ASP A 504 47.18 5.03 -27.98
N LEU A 505 47.16 5.16 -29.29
CA LEU A 505 46.15 4.55 -30.15
C LEU A 505 46.11 3.03 -30.01
N ASN A 506 47.22 2.35 -29.71
CA ASN A 506 47.27 0.90 -29.50
C ASN A 506 46.60 0.49 -28.18
N ARG A 507 46.34 1.43 -27.28
CA ARG A 507 45.74 1.21 -25.97
C ARG A 507 44.48 2.08 -25.74
N SER A 508 43.84 2.50 -26.84
CA SER A 508 42.66 3.35 -26.81
C SER A 508 41.43 2.63 -27.39
N LEU A 509 40.36 2.58 -26.63
CA LEU A 509 39.06 2.09 -27.08
C LEU A 509 38.21 3.27 -27.60
N PHE A 510 37.61 3.12 -28.78
CA PHE A 510 36.71 4.13 -29.35
C PHE A 510 35.26 3.71 -29.20
N ILE A 511 34.48 4.49 -28.46
CA ILE A 511 33.04 4.23 -28.23
C ILE A 511 32.24 5.16 -29.14
N VAL A 512 31.49 4.58 -30.09
CA VAL A 512 30.71 5.35 -31.06
C VAL A 512 29.27 5.44 -30.59
N ALA A 513 28.84 6.63 -30.11
CA ALA A 513 27.52 6.84 -29.53
C ALA A 513 26.62 7.72 -30.41
N SER A 514 25.57 7.14 -30.99
CA SER A 514 24.59 7.88 -31.79
C SER A 514 23.19 7.25 -31.65
N LYS A 515 22.21 8.01 -31.18
CA LYS A 515 20.82 7.55 -31.07
C LYS A 515 20.20 7.22 -32.44
N SER A 516 20.45 8.09 -33.44
CA SER A 516 19.86 7.97 -34.78
C SER A 516 20.69 7.13 -35.74
N GLY A 517 21.99 6.90 -35.42
CA GLY A 517 22.94 6.32 -36.34
C GLY A 517 23.32 7.23 -37.52
N GLY A 518 22.64 8.36 -37.72
CA GLY A 518 22.79 9.25 -38.86
C GLY A 518 23.49 10.59 -38.56
N THR A 519 24.04 10.78 -37.36
CA THR A 519 24.71 12.03 -36.98
C THR A 519 26.02 12.14 -37.75
N ILE A 520 26.13 13.13 -38.65
CA ILE A 520 27.23 13.24 -39.60
C ILE A 520 28.58 13.51 -38.92
N GLU A 521 28.58 14.25 -37.81
CA GLU A 521 29.77 14.54 -37.01
C GLU A 521 30.33 13.25 -36.40
N VAL A 522 29.45 12.42 -35.78
CA VAL A 522 29.87 11.13 -35.22
C VAL A 522 30.39 10.20 -36.31
N ALA A 523 29.71 10.13 -37.46
CA ALA A 523 30.16 9.35 -38.59
C ALA A 523 31.52 9.82 -39.15
N SER A 524 31.75 11.13 -39.15
CA SER A 524 33.03 11.71 -39.59
C SER A 524 34.16 11.39 -38.63
N LEU A 525 33.92 11.51 -37.31
CA LEU A 525 34.89 11.16 -36.27
C LEU A 525 35.20 9.66 -36.30
N TYR A 526 34.16 8.82 -36.43
CA TYR A 526 34.36 7.37 -36.60
C TYR A 526 35.23 7.03 -37.81
N LYS A 527 34.93 7.60 -38.99
CA LYS A 527 35.71 7.38 -40.21
C LYS A 527 37.16 7.84 -40.03
N TYR A 528 37.38 8.95 -39.34
CA TYR A 528 38.70 9.48 -39.08
C TYR A 528 39.56 8.52 -38.24
N PHE A 529 39.05 8.13 -37.05
CA PHE A 529 39.79 7.24 -36.18
C PHE A 529 39.87 5.82 -36.72
N ARG A 530 38.83 5.35 -37.41
CA ARG A 530 38.87 4.05 -38.10
C ARG A 530 40.02 4.03 -39.11
N LYS A 531 40.16 5.06 -39.93
CA LYS A 531 41.29 5.15 -40.90
C LYS A 531 42.65 5.17 -40.21
N LYS A 532 42.78 5.88 -39.09
CA LYS A 532 44.00 5.89 -38.27
C LYS A 532 44.35 4.50 -37.73
N MET A 533 43.35 3.76 -37.28
CA MET A 533 43.54 2.41 -36.76
C MET A 533 43.84 1.41 -37.87
N GLU A 534 43.23 1.54 -39.05
CA GLU A 534 43.55 0.72 -40.24
C GLU A 534 45.03 0.88 -40.64
N ASP A 535 45.56 2.09 -40.56
CA ASP A 535 46.97 2.37 -40.87
C ASP A 535 47.94 1.83 -39.80
N LEU A 536 47.48 1.63 -38.57
CA LEU A 536 48.27 1.22 -37.41
C LEU A 536 48.21 -0.30 -37.14
N VAL A 537 47.01 -0.90 -37.23
CA VAL A 537 46.74 -2.29 -36.87
C VAL A 537 46.32 -3.08 -38.09
N LYS A 538 47.09 -4.10 -38.45
CA LYS A 538 46.86 -4.90 -39.67
C LYS A 538 45.73 -5.92 -39.52
N GLU A 539 45.49 -6.41 -38.30
CA GLU A 539 44.46 -7.41 -37.98
C GLU A 539 43.85 -7.09 -36.60
N GLY A 540 42.56 -7.44 -36.37
CA GLY A 540 41.88 -7.29 -35.07
C GLY A 540 41.39 -5.86 -34.76
N MET A 541 41.29 -4.98 -35.78
CA MET A 541 40.84 -3.59 -35.62
C MET A 541 39.46 -3.46 -34.99
N GLU A 542 38.59 -4.47 -35.15
CA GLU A 542 37.21 -4.48 -34.62
C GLU A 542 37.18 -4.44 -33.10
N GLY A 543 38.19 -4.97 -32.41
CA GLY A 543 38.34 -4.91 -30.96
C GLY A 543 38.61 -3.52 -30.38
N TYR A 544 38.91 -2.53 -31.21
CA TYR A 544 39.15 -1.15 -30.79
C TYR A 544 37.90 -0.25 -30.86
N PHE A 545 36.80 -0.77 -31.37
CA PHE A 545 35.53 -0.03 -31.54
C PHE A 545 34.38 -0.73 -30.86
N GLY A 546 33.68 0.00 -29.96
CA GLY A 546 32.48 -0.40 -29.25
C GLY A 546 31.28 0.51 -29.52
#